data_23268f9692bff6984a7aeca2f49b6cf5
#
_entry.id   23268f9692bff6984a7aeca2f49b6cf5
#
_cell.length_a   1.000
_cell.length_b   1.000
_cell.length_c   1.000
_cell.angle_alpha   90.00
_cell.angle_beta   90.00
_cell.angle_gamma   90.00
#
_symmetry.space_group_name_H-M   'P 1'
#
loop_
_entity.id
_entity.type
_entity.pdbx_description
1 polymer ?
#
loop_
_entity_poly.entity_id
_entity_poly.type
_entity_poly.pdbx_seq_one_letter_code
_entity_poly.pdbx_strand_id
1 'polypeptide(L)'
;MRFAGKEPSIDSLLLVVEAGNTTTSFVVFQGNESLDIVKVSSKSLTVPDGFPGPLEKIIMRYPALCDAAICSVVPLLERTTGDYLHHHLTGQVLTVSALITLPFTFDYASPESFGADRIALCAMSQHLYPDEAVIAIDIGTAITVDVLGSAQHHLGGLIMPGLDLMAKALHEHTARLPLVALDRPDTLLGSSTVDCIRNGIIHGCTSSIDGLVTKITRWLQEERSETAIRVMVTGGNAPLIAGMLDCSPRLEELAVVKGARYLFSLNAD
;
A
#
# COMPACT_ATOMS: atom_id res chain seq x y z
N MET A 1 -13.96 -5.34 -21.58
CA MET A 1 -14.38 -3.93 -21.80
C MET A 1 -13.24 -3.07 -21.24
N ARG A 2 -12.51 -2.32 -22.06
CA ARG A 2 -11.42 -1.48 -21.54
C ARG A 2 -12.03 -0.29 -20.81
N PHE A 3 -11.80 -0.19 -19.53
CA PHE A 3 -12.14 0.99 -18.74
C PHE A 3 -11.18 2.12 -19.13
N ALA A 4 -11.55 2.92 -20.10
CA ALA A 4 -10.86 4.16 -20.40
C ALA A 4 -11.41 5.21 -19.44
N GLY A 5 -10.82 5.33 -18.26
CA GLY A 5 -11.06 6.48 -17.39
C GLY A 5 -10.71 7.77 -18.15
N LYS A 6 -11.50 8.81 -17.99
CA LYS A 6 -11.10 10.15 -18.39
C LYS A 6 -9.80 10.49 -17.66
N GLU A 7 -8.71 10.70 -18.39
CA GLU A 7 -7.52 11.26 -17.73
C GLU A 7 -7.95 12.60 -17.10
N PRO A 8 -7.72 12.81 -15.80
CA PRO A 8 -7.99 14.10 -15.18
C PRO A 8 -7.29 15.19 -16.00
N SER A 9 -7.91 16.35 -16.11
CA SER A 9 -7.31 17.48 -16.84
C SER A 9 -5.89 17.69 -16.28
N ILE A 10 -4.91 17.88 -17.17
CA ILE A 10 -3.47 17.98 -16.84
C ILE A 10 -3.20 19.01 -15.72
N ASP A 11 -4.12 19.93 -15.48
CA ASP A 11 -4.00 21.03 -14.53
C ASP A 11 -4.75 20.83 -13.20
N SER A 12 -5.56 19.77 -13.03
CA SER A 12 -6.30 19.56 -11.77
C SER A 12 -5.42 19.00 -10.67
N LEU A 13 -5.51 19.61 -9.48
CA LEU A 13 -4.86 19.12 -8.27
C LEU A 13 -5.74 18.07 -7.59
N LEU A 14 -5.14 16.99 -7.14
CA LEU A 14 -5.79 15.96 -6.35
C LEU A 14 -4.98 15.68 -5.08
N LEU A 15 -5.63 15.71 -3.92
CA LEU A 15 -5.06 15.23 -2.69
C LEU A 15 -5.38 13.74 -2.52
N VAL A 16 -4.36 12.92 -2.32
CA VAL A 16 -4.54 11.54 -1.87
C VAL A 16 -4.09 11.42 -0.42
N VAL A 17 -4.98 10.93 0.43
CA VAL A 17 -4.69 10.62 1.83
C VAL A 17 -4.66 9.11 2.00
N GLU A 18 -3.49 8.57 2.29
CA GLU A 18 -3.30 7.16 2.64
C GLU A 18 -3.08 7.06 4.14
N ALA A 19 -4.03 6.47 4.86
CA ALA A 19 -3.96 6.30 6.31
C ALA A 19 -3.80 4.82 6.70
N GLY A 20 -2.53 4.42 6.90
CA GLY A 20 -2.15 3.13 7.47
C GLY A 20 -2.15 3.16 9.00
N ASN A 21 -1.99 1.99 9.64
CA ASN A 21 -1.95 1.87 11.10
C ASN A 21 -0.77 2.62 11.74
N THR A 22 0.36 2.74 11.06
CA THR A 22 1.58 3.36 11.58
C THR A 22 1.80 4.76 11.01
N THR A 23 1.61 4.93 9.73
CA THR A 23 1.93 6.17 8.98
C THR A 23 0.73 6.61 8.16
N THR A 24 0.47 7.91 8.17
CA THR A 24 -0.47 8.55 7.24
C THR A 24 0.33 9.43 6.28
N SER A 25 0.08 9.22 4.98
CA SER A 25 0.70 9.97 3.89
C SER A 25 -0.34 10.89 3.25
N PHE A 26 0.03 12.15 3.06
CA PHE A 26 -0.73 13.14 2.31
C PHE A 26 0.08 13.47 1.06
N VAL A 27 -0.46 13.20 -0.12
CA VAL A 27 0.23 13.40 -1.39
C VAL A 27 -0.62 14.26 -2.30
N VAL A 28 -0.08 15.39 -2.74
CA VAL A 28 -0.74 16.27 -3.73
C VAL A 28 -0.22 15.90 -5.11
N PHE A 29 -1.13 15.59 -6.01
CA PHE A 29 -0.84 15.30 -7.41
C PHE A 29 -1.29 16.45 -8.32
N GLN A 30 -0.54 16.65 -9.41
CA GLN A 30 -0.99 17.35 -10.60
C GLN A 30 -0.87 16.39 -11.79
N GLY A 31 -1.98 15.98 -12.34
CA GLY A 31 -1.99 14.87 -13.30
C GLY A 31 -1.39 13.59 -12.70
N ASN A 32 -0.29 13.12 -13.29
CA ASN A 32 0.44 11.90 -12.83
C ASN A 32 1.62 12.21 -11.90
N GLU A 33 1.97 13.47 -11.71
CA GLU A 33 3.15 13.90 -10.97
C GLU A 33 2.80 14.23 -9.51
N SER A 34 3.59 13.72 -8.55
CA SER A 34 3.45 14.09 -7.14
C SER A 34 4.21 15.39 -6.88
N LEU A 35 3.49 16.43 -6.48
CA LEU A 35 4.07 17.76 -6.19
C LEU A 35 4.58 17.87 -4.75
N ASP A 36 3.87 17.21 -3.81
CA ASP A 36 4.17 17.32 -2.39
C ASP A 36 3.84 16.01 -1.68
N ILE A 37 4.67 15.61 -0.73
CA ILE A 37 4.50 14.40 0.06
C ILE A 37 4.76 14.75 1.53
N VAL A 38 3.72 14.65 2.35
CA VAL A 38 3.81 14.84 3.80
C VAL A 38 3.48 13.51 4.48
N LYS A 39 4.40 13.00 5.29
CA LYS A 39 4.20 11.77 6.07
C LYS A 39 4.23 12.09 7.56
N VAL A 40 3.25 11.57 8.30
CA VAL A 40 3.16 11.71 9.75
C VAL A 40 2.80 10.38 10.39
N SER A 41 3.07 10.23 11.69
CA SER A 41 2.57 9.08 12.44
C SER A 41 1.06 9.12 12.53
N SER A 42 0.38 8.03 12.16
CA SER A 42 -1.08 7.93 12.27
C SER A 42 -1.55 8.16 13.71
N LYS A 43 -0.77 7.69 14.69
CA LYS A 43 -1.05 7.93 16.11
C LYS A 43 -1.06 9.41 16.47
N SER A 44 -0.23 10.24 15.83
CA SER A 44 -0.20 11.69 16.09
C SER A 44 -1.48 12.41 15.61
N LEU A 45 -2.20 11.83 14.66
CA LEU A 45 -3.46 12.37 14.16
C LEU A 45 -4.68 11.95 14.99
N THR A 46 -4.54 10.94 15.84
CA THR A 46 -5.64 10.45 16.71
C THR A 46 -5.69 11.11 18.08
N VAL A 47 -4.72 11.98 18.39
CA VAL A 47 -4.75 12.78 19.62
C VAL A 47 -5.54 14.09 19.41
N PRO A 48 -6.14 14.69 20.48
CA PRO A 48 -7.06 15.82 20.35
C PRO A 48 -6.56 17.00 19.51
N ASP A 49 -5.27 17.35 19.61
CA ASP A 49 -4.67 18.49 18.90
C ASP A 49 -3.86 18.08 17.63
N GLY A 50 -3.91 16.80 17.27
CA GLY A 50 -3.11 16.28 16.16
C GLY A 50 -3.75 16.50 14.79
N PHE A 51 -5.07 16.53 14.76
CA PHE A 51 -5.88 16.72 13.57
C PHE A 51 -6.63 18.05 13.64
N PRO A 52 -6.73 18.88 12.58
CA PRO A 52 -6.40 18.60 11.18
C PRO A 52 -5.06 19.18 10.68
N GLY A 53 -4.13 19.55 11.56
CA GLY A 53 -2.94 20.34 11.26
C GLY A 53 -2.21 20.09 9.93
N PRO A 54 -1.92 18.84 9.51
CA PRO A 54 -1.32 18.57 8.20
C PRO A 54 -2.22 18.94 7.03
N LEU A 55 -3.54 18.64 7.11
CA LEU A 55 -4.50 18.95 6.06
C LEU A 55 -4.71 20.45 5.88
N GLU A 56 -4.81 21.18 6.97
CA GLU A 56 -4.95 22.63 6.95
C GLU A 56 -3.76 23.28 6.22
N LYS A 57 -2.54 22.88 6.52
CA LYS A 57 -1.33 23.39 5.85
C LYS A 57 -1.32 23.09 4.36
N ILE A 58 -1.78 21.90 3.94
CA ILE A 58 -1.85 21.49 2.53
C ILE A 58 -2.89 22.34 1.80
N ILE A 59 -4.10 22.49 2.35
CA ILE A 59 -5.18 23.29 1.74
C ILE A 59 -4.77 24.77 1.61
N MET A 60 -4.12 25.32 2.64
CA MET A 60 -3.59 26.69 2.57
C MET A 60 -2.50 26.84 1.50
N ARG A 61 -1.65 25.84 1.32
CA ARG A 61 -0.56 25.84 0.33
C ARG A 61 -1.06 25.67 -1.11
N TYR A 62 -2.16 24.94 -1.28
CA TYR A 62 -2.75 24.62 -2.58
C TYR A 62 -4.21 25.10 -2.66
N PRO A 63 -4.46 26.44 -2.80
CA PRO A 63 -5.82 26.98 -2.79
C PRO A 63 -6.69 26.51 -3.98
N ALA A 64 -6.08 26.00 -5.05
CA ALA A 64 -6.77 25.41 -6.20
C ALA A 64 -7.13 23.92 -6.00
N LEU A 65 -6.81 23.33 -4.84
CA LEU A 65 -7.15 21.97 -4.53
C LEU A 65 -8.66 21.84 -4.28
N CYS A 66 -9.35 21.05 -5.12
CA CYS A 66 -10.79 20.85 -5.04
C CYS A 66 -11.15 19.40 -4.72
N ASP A 67 -10.32 18.45 -5.11
CA ASP A 67 -10.63 17.02 -5.12
C ASP A 67 -9.73 16.23 -4.17
N ALA A 68 -10.27 15.15 -3.61
CA ALA A 68 -9.48 14.26 -2.78
C ALA A 68 -9.89 12.78 -2.93
N ALA A 69 -8.91 11.88 -2.71
CA ALA A 69 -9.12 10.45 -2.52
C ALA A 69 -8.60 10.03 -1.14
N ILE A 70 -9.39 9.25 -0.42
CA ILE A 70 -9.05 8.72 0.91
C ILE A 70 -8.89 7.20 0.79
N CYS A 71 -7.71 6.70 1.10
CA CYS A 71 -7.38 5.29 1.20
C CYS A 71 -6.98 4.99 2.64
N SER A 72 -7.89 4.46 3.45
CA SER A 72 -7.67 4.30 4.88
C SER A 72 -8.00 2.90 5.37
N VAL A 73 -7.17 2.36 6.26
CA VAL A 73 -7.45 1.16 7.06
C VAL A 73 -7.65 1.49 8.54
N VAL A 74 -7.77 2.79 8.86
CA VAL A 74 -8.01 3.30 10.21
C VAL A 74 -9.37 4.03 10.24
N PRO A 75 -10.45 3.39 10.75
CA PRO A 75 -11.81 3.93 10.65
C PRO A 75 -11.99 5.34 11.22
N LEU A 76 -11.28 5.66 12.31
CA LEU A 76 -11.32 7.00 12.90
C LEU A 76 -10.74 8.05 11.94
N LEU A 77 -9.58 7.76 11.35
CA LEU A 77 -8.92 8.69 10.41
C LEU A 77 -9.69 8.82 9.10
N GLU A 78 -10.28 7.72 8.61
CA GLU A 78 -11.15 7.77 7.43
C GLU A 78 -12.30 8.77 7.64
N ARG A 79 -13.04 8.59 8.74
CA ARG A 79 -14.17 9.47 9.06
C ARG A 79 -13.75 10.92 9.27
N THR A 80 -12.78 11.17 10.16
CA THR A 80 -12.37 12.54 10.49
C THR A 80 -11.75 13.27 9.30
N THR A 81 -10.99 12.55 8.47
CA THR A 81 -10.43 13.09 7.21
C THR A 81 -11.53 13.38 6.20
N GLY A 82 -12.49 12.47 6.03
CA GLY A 82 -13.62 12.64 5.14
C GLY A 82 -14.47 13.85 5.51
N ASP A 83 -14.89 13.93 6.78
CA ASP A 83 -15.67 15.05 7.30
C ASP A 83 -14.96 16.40 7.07
N TYR A 84 -13.66 16.45 7.35
CA TYR A 84 -12.85 17.64 7.17
C TYR A 84 -12.75 18.05 5.69
N LEU A 85 -12.44 17.11 4.80
CA LEU A 85 -12.28 17.38 3.37
C LEU A 85 -13.61 17.77 2.71
N HIS A 86 -14.71 17.11 3.03
CA HIS A 86 -16.04 17.50 2.56
C HIS A 86 -16.45 18.91 2.98
N HIS A 87 -15.95 19.40 4.11
CA HIS A 87 -16.24 20.76 4.57
C HIS A 87 -15.37 21.83 3.89
N HIS A 88 -14.15 21.47 3.46
CA HIS A 88 -13.16 22.44 2.98
C HIS A 88 -12.92 22.39 1.46
N LEU A 89 -13.23 21.28 0.80
CA LEU A 89 -13.09 21.14 -0.65
C LEU A 89 -14.45 21.30 -1.34
N THR A 90 -14.44 21.82 -2.56
CA THR A 90 -15.65 22.08 -3.37
C THR A 90 -15.93 20.99 -4.39
N GLY A 91 -14.97 20.13 -4.66
CA GLY A 91 -15.06 19.04 -5.63
C GLY A 91 -15.42 17.70 -4.98
N GLN A 92 -14.95 16.63 -5.61
CA GLN A 92 -15.25 15.27 -5.17
C GLN A 92 -14.28 14.80 -4.09
N VAL A 93 -14.80 14.15 -3.05
CA VAL A 93 -14.03 13.40 -2.06
C VAL A 93 -14.40 11.92 -2.17
N LEU A 94 -13.51 11.12 -2.73
CA LEU A 94 -13.71 9.68 -2.93
C LEU A 94 -13.08 8.89 -1.78
N THR A 95 -13.84 8.02 -1.12
CA THR A 95 -13.29 7.03 -0.20
C THR A 95 -13.10 5.70 -0.91
N VAL A 96 -11.87 5.19 -0.95
CA VAL A 96 -11.52 3.90 -1.57
C VAL A 96 -12.17 2.77 -0.78
N SER A 97 -13.01 2.01 -1.44
CA SER A 97 -13.72 0.86 -0.88
C SER A 97 -14.10 -0.13 -1.99
N ALA A 98 -14.59 -1.30 -1.60
CA ALA A 98 -15.10 -2.30 -2.53
C ALA A 98 -16.39 -1.88 -3.27
N LEU A 99 -17.01 -0.76 -2.91
CA LEU A 99 -18.27 -0.27 -3.46
C LEU A 99 -18.11 0.70 -4.63
N ILE A 100 -16.91 1.19 -4.89
CA ILE A 100 -16.62 2.09 -6.01
C ILE A 100 -16.36 1.29 -7.30
N THR A 101 -16.30 1.96 -8.44
CA THR A 101 -15.87 1.32 -9.70
C THR A 101 -14.42 0.86 -9.59
N LEU A 102 -14.19 -0.43 -9.76
CA LEU A 102 -12.86 -1.05 -9.70
C LEU A 102 -12.44 -1.55 -11.08
N PRO A 103 -11.13 -1.49 -11.43
CA PRO A 103 -10.62 -2.02 -12.69
C PRO A 103 -10.41 -3.55 -12.67
N PHE A 104 -10.85 -4.22 -11.62
CA PHE A 104 -10.77 -5.67 -11.44
C PHE A 104 -12.01 -6.19 -10.72
N THR A 105 -12.26 -7.49 -10.88
CA THR A 105 -13.29 -8.22 -10.14
C THR A 105 -12.66 -9.04 -9.03
N PHE A 106 -13.44 -9.40 -8.01
CA PHE A 106 -12.98 -10.28 -6.94
C PHE A 106 -14.17 -11.00 -6.28
N ASP A 107 -13.88 -12.23 -5.81
CA ASP A 107 -14.81 -13.03 -5.03
C ASP A 107 -14.33 -13.06 -3.58
N TYR A 108 -14.72 -12.07 -2.79
CA TYR A 108 -14.40 -11.99 -1.38
C TYR A 108 -15.65 -12.22 -0.55
N ALA A 109 -15.57 -13.11 0.45
CA ALA A 109 -16.73 -13.50 1.24
C ALA A 109 -17.41 -12.30 1.93
N SER A 110 -16.61 -11.29 2.31
CA SER A 110 -17.06 -10.04 2.92
C SER A 110 -16.33 -8.88 2.22
N PRO A 111 -16.86 -8.36 1.09
CA PRO A 111 -16.21 -7.29 0.32
C PRO A 111 -15.83 -6.06 1.15
N GLU A 112 -16.65 -5.72 2.15
CA GLU A 112 -16.42 -4.63 3.08
C GLU A 112 -15.20 -4.82 3.98
N SER A 113 -14.71 -6.05 4.14
CA SER A 113 -13.50 -6.38 4.89
C SER A 113 -12.23 -6.33 4.07
N PHE A 114 -12.33 -6.12 2.75
CA PHE A 114 -11.17 -6.02 1.88
C PHE A 114 -10.55 -4.63 2.02
N GLY A 115 -9.35 -4.56 2.59
CA GLY A 115 -8.69 -3.30 2.96
C GLY A 115 -8.53 -2.33 1.79
N ALA A 116 -8.74 -1.04 2.04
CA ALA A 116 -8.63 0.01 1.03
C ALA A 116 -7.22 0.07 0.41
N ASP A 117 -6.18 -0.16 1.21
CA ASP A 117 -4.79 -0.24 0.77
C ASP A 117 -4.56 -1.36 -0.25
N ARG A 118 -5.12 -2.55 0.00
CA ARG A 118 -5.06 -3.70 -0.91
C ARG A 118 -5.86 -3.43 -2.20
N ILE A 119 -7.04 -2.81 -2.10
CA ILE A 119 -7.84 -2.38 -3.25
C ILE A 119 -7.03 -1.44 -4.14
N ALA A 120 -6.42 -0.42 -3.54
CA ALA A 120 -5.61 0.56 -4.27
C ALA A 120 -4.37 -0.08 -4.90
N LEU A 121 -3.68 -0.98 -4.19
CA LEU A 121 -2.53 -1.72 -4.74
C LEU A 121 -2.94 -2.62 -5.90
N CYS A 122 -4.05 -3.35 -5.80
CA CYS A 122 -4.60 -4.15 -6.89
C CYS A 122 -4.96 -3.29 -8.10
N ALA A 123 -5.58 -2.13 -7.90
CA ALA A 123 -5.89 -1.20 -8.97
C ALA A 123 -4.63 -0.67 -9.68
N MET A 124 -3.58 -0.33 -8.92
CA MET A 124 -2.30 0.08 -9.49
C MET A 124 -1.62 -1.04 -10.27
N SER A 125 -1.66 -2.27 -9.75
CA SER A 125 -1.12 -3.45 -10.40
C SER A 125 -1.78 -3.69 -11.75
N GLN A 126 -3.11 -3.62 -11.79
CA GLN A 126 -3.88 -3.77 -13.01
C GLN A 126 -3.63 -2.64 -14.02
N HIS A 127 -3.44 -1.42 -13.53
CA HIS A 127 -3.10 -0.27 -14.38
C HIS A 127 -1.73 -0.43 -15.05
N LEU A 128 -0.73 -0.93 -14.31
CA LEU A 128 0.63 -1.13 -14.83
C LEU A 128 0.76 -2.36 -15.74
N TYR A 129 -0.03 -3.40 -15.49
CA TYR A 129 0.07 -4.70 -16.14
C TYR A 129 -1.31 -5.24 -16.53
N PRO A 130 -2.01 -4.57 -17.48
CA PRO A 130 -3.43 -4.83 -17.76
C PRO A 130 -3.75 -6.22 -18.31
N ASP A 131 -2.77 -6.88 -18.91
CA ASP A 131 -2.96 -8.19 -19.58
C ASP A 131 -2.02 -9.28 -19.00
N GLU A 132 -1.44 -9.04 -17.82
CA GLU A 132 -0.51 -9.95 -17.17
C GLU A 132 -1.02 -10.32 -15.76
N ALA A 133 -0.65 -11.49 -15.28
CA ALA A 133 -0.87 -11.83 -13.87
C ALA A 133 0.13 -11.09 -12.98
N VAL A 134 -0.31 -10.61 -11.82
CA VAL A 134 0.52 -9.84 -10.90
C VAL A 134 0.47 -10.43 -9.50
N ILE A 135 1.65 -10.61 -8.91
CA ILE A 135 1.83 -10.85 -7.48
C ILE A 135 2.25 -9.51 -6.88
N ALA A 136 1.33 -8.83 -6.22
CA ALA A 136 1.54 -7.53 -5.62
C ALA A 136 1.81 -7.68 -4.12
N ILE A 137 2.91 -7.13 -3.63
CA ILE A 137 3.37 -7.30 -2.25
C ILE A 137 3.57 -5.92 -1.63
N ASP A 138 2.83 -5.63 -0.56
CA ASP A 138 3.07 -4.45 0.28
C ASP A 138 3.85 -4.87 1.53
N ILE A 139 5.04 -4.28 1.73
CA ILE A 139 5.93 -4.56 2.86
C ILE A 139 5.84 -3.39 3.85
N GLY A 140 4.72 -3.36 4.56
CA GLY A 140 4.36 -2.34 5.54
C GLY A 140 4.36 -2.86 6.99
N THR A 141 3.44 -2.35 7.81
CA THR A 141 3.17 -2.84 9.18
C THR A 141 2.80 -4.33 9.18
N ALA A 142 1.96 -4.74 8.26
CA ALA A 142 1.81 -6.12 7.82
C ALA A 142 2.46 -6.27 6.43
N ILE A 143 2.80 -7.48 6.05
CA ILE A 143 3.12 -7.82 4.66
C ILE A 143 1.87 -8.42 4.06
N THR A 144 1.32 -7.78 3.02
CA THR A 144 0.21 -8.33 2.26
C THR A 144 0.70 -8.81 0.90
N VAL A 145 0.16 -9.92 0.43
CA VAL A 145 0.40 -10.46 -0.91
C VAL A 145 -0.96 -10.59 -1.56
N ASP A 146 -1.17 -9.90 -2.66
CA ASP A 146 -2.38 -9.97 -3.46
C ASP A 146 -2.06 -10.50 -4.86
N VAL A 147 -2.88 -11.41 -5.35
CA VAL A 147 -2.67 -12.06 -6.65
C VAL A 147 -3.80 -11.71 -7.60
N LEU A 148 -3.45 -11.11 -8.73
CA LEU A 148 -4.35 -10.78 -9.82
C LEU A 148 -4.02 -11.67 -11.04
N GLY A 149 -5.03 -12.26 -11.65
CA GLY A 149 -4.89 -12.95 -12.94
C GLY A 149 -4.94 -11.95 -14.10
N SER A 150 -4.45 -12.39 -15.28
CA SER A 150 -4.47 -11.61 -16.52
C SER A 150 -5.88 -11.22 -16.98
N ALA A 151 -6.91 -11.97 -16.55
CA ALA A 151 -8.33 -11.66 -16.78
C ALA A 151 -8.89 -10.58 -15.85
N GLN A 152 -8.05 -9.81 -15.15
CA GLN A 152 -8.46 -8.74 -14.25
C GLN A 152 -9.33 -9.24 -13.08
N HIS A 153 -9.00 -10.39 -12.53
CA HIS A 153 -9.67 -10.97 -11.38
C HIS A 153 -8.71 -11.16 -10.23
N HIS A 154 -9.07 -10.70 -9.03
CA HIS A 154 -8.32 -10.95 -7.81
C HIS A 154 -8.52 -12.41 -7.38
N LEU A 155 -7.44 -13.18 -7.36
CA LEU A 155 -7.45 -14.61 -7.13
C LEU A 155 -7.29 -15.01 -5.66
N GLY A 156 -6.97 -14.05 -4.81
CA GLY A 156 -6.74 -14.24 -3.38
C GLY A 156 -5.48 -13.56 -2.89
N GLY A 157 -5.17 -13.72 -1.61
CA GLY A 157 -4.00 -13.08 -1.02
C GLY A 157 -3.58 -13.69 0.31
N LEU A 158 -2.48 -13.19 0.85
CA LEU A 158 -1.89 -13.61 2.12
C LEU A 158 -1.60 -12.37 2.97
N ILE A 159 -1.66 -12.52 4.29
CA ILE A 159 -1.27 -11.48 5.24
C ILE A 159 -0.29 -12.08 6.25
N MET A 160 0.86 -11.42 6.40
CA MET A 160 1.92 -11.82 7.33
C MET A 160 2.34 -10.65 8.21
N PRO A 161 3.00 -10.90 9.35
CA PRO A 161 3.60 -9.83 10.14
C PRO A 161 4.66 -9.07 9.34
N GLY A 162 4.67 -7.73 9.42
CA GLY A 162 5.75 -6.91 8.87
C GLY A 162 7.02 -6.97 9.74
N LEU A 163 8.12 -6.50 9.18
CA LEU A 163 9.46 -6.56 9.80
C LEU A 163 9.48 -5.92 11.19
N ASP A 164 8.98 -4.69 11.31
CA ASP A 164 8.94 -3.98 12.59
C ASP A 164 8.01 -4.66 13.61
N LEU A 165 6.91 -5.26 13.14
CA LEU A 165 6.00 -6.00 14.00
C LEU A 165 6.67 -7.26 14.56
N MET A 166 7.48 -7.98 13.74
CA MET A 166 8.26 -9.12 14.20
C MET A 166 9.29 -8.72 15.26
N ALA A 167 10.01 -7.59 15.04
CA ALA A 167 10.99 -7.09 16.01
C ALA A 167 10.33 -6.69 17.34
N LYS A 168 9.19 -6.01 17.28
CA LYS A 168 8.40 -5.64 18.47
C LYS A 168 7.87 -6.86 19.20
N ALA A 169 7.34 -7.85 18.48
CA ALA A 169 6.82 -9.07 19.08
C ALA A 169 7.91 -9.84 19.84
N LEU A 170 9.13 -9.95 19.30
CA LEU A 170 10.26 -10.55 19.99
C LEU A 170 10.62 -9.79 21.27
N HIS A 171 10.62 -8.45 21.20
CA HIS A 171 10.93 -7.61 22.36
C HIS A 171 9.84 -7.69 23.43
N GLU A 172 8.58 -7.55 23.07
CA GLU A 172 7.45 -7.44 23.99
C GLU A 172 7.09 -8.79 24.65
N HIS A 173 7.31 -9.91 23.94
CA HIS A 173 6.92 -11.25 24.41
C HIS A 173 8.08 -12.10 24.89
N THR A 174 9.28 -11.51 25.10
CA THR A 174 10.41 -12.22 25.69
C THR A 174 11.07 -11.39 26.80
N ALA A 175 11.65 -12.08 27.80
CA ALA A 175 12.18 -11.41 28.98
C ALA A 175 13.50 -10.65 28.74
N ARG A 176 14.25 -10.96 27.67
CA ARG A 176 15.63 -10.49 27.50
C ARG A 176 15.99 -10.00 26.09
N LEU A 177 15.11 -10.16 25.12
CA LEU A 177 15.42 -9.73 23.77
C LEU A 177 15.21 -8.20 23.64
N PRO A 178 16.24 -7.46 23.19
CA PRO A 178 16.11 -6.03 22.99
C PRO A 178 15.23 -5.71 21.76
N LEU A 179 14.63 -4.51 21.73
CA LEU A 179 14.08 -3.96 20.51
C LEU A 179 15.24 -3.59 19.58
N VAL A 180 15.24 -4.12 18.36
CA VAL A 180 16.33 -3.98 17.41
C VAL A 180 15.87 -3.11 16.23
N ALA A 181 16.70 -2.14 15.83
CA ALA A 181 16.54 -1.44 14.58
C ALA A 181 16.87 -2.38 13.41
N LEU A 182 16.05 -2.31 12.36
CA LEU A 182 16.20 -3.16 11.18
C LEU A 182 16.90 -2.40 10.08
N ASP A 183 18.08 -2.86 9.73
CA ASP A 183 18.90 -2.41 8.62
C ASP A 183 19.42 -3.63 7.84
N ARG A 184 19.98 -3.40 6.66
CA ARG A 184 20.49 -4.49 5.81
C ARG A 184 21.65 -5.23 6.52
N PRO A 185 21.53 -6.55 6.73
CA PRO A 185 22.58 -7.32 7.37
C PRO A 185 23.78 -7.52 6.45
N ASP A 186 24.99 -7.45 7.00
CA ASP A 186 26.23 -7.73 6.27
C ASP A 186 26.53 -9.22 6.16
N THR A 187 25.95 -10.02 7.06
CA THR A 187 26.22 -11.46 7.18
C THR A 187 24.92 -12.24 7.33
N LEU A 188 24.91 -13.50 6.92
CA LEU A 188 23.75 -14.39 7.10
C LEU A 188 23.51 -14.70 8.59
N LEU A 189 24.56 -15.06 9.31
CA LEU A 189 24.48 -15.42 10.72
C LEU A 189 25.01 -14.30 11.60
N GLY A 190 24.25 -13.93 12.63
CA GLY A 190 24.67 -12.96 13.62
C GLY A 190 25.62 -13.56 14.65
N SER A 191 26.52 -12.75 15.18
CA SER A 191 27.44 -13.10 16.27
C SER A 191 27.07 -12.45 17.62
N SER A 192 26.01 -11.64 17.65
CA SER A 192 25.41 -11.04 18.83
C SER A 192 23.90 -11.27 18.85
N THR A 193 23.25 -11.13 20.01
CA THR A 193 21.77 -11.23 20.10
C THR A 193 21.08 -10.22 19.17
N VAL A 194 21.60 -9.00 19.08
CA VAL A 194 21.07 -7.96 18.18
C VAL A 194 21.16 -8.39 16.72
N ASP A 195 22.34 -8.88 16.28
CA ASP A 195 22.53 -9.34 14.92
C ASP A 195 21.69 -10.58 14.62
N CYS A 196 21.59 -11.53 15.58
CA CYS A 196 20.76 -12.73 15.42
C CYS A 196 19.29 -12.38 15.20
N ILE A 197 18.76 -11.40 15.94
CA ILE A 197 17.37 -10.92 15.77
C ILE A 197 17.22 -10.25 14.41
N ARG A 198 18.07 -9.26 14.08
CA ARG A 198 18.02 -8.52 12.82
C ARG A 198 18.14 -9.45 11.62
N ASN A 199 19.17 -10.27 11.59
CA ASN A 199 19.45 -11.17 10.47
C ASN A 199 18.34 -12.23 10.33
N GLY A 200 17.85 -12.77 11.45
CA GLY A 200 16.74 -13.71 11.47
C GLY A 200 15.46 -13.12 10.89
N ILE A 201 15.11 -11.89 11.23
CA ILE A 201 13.93 -11.20 10.69
C ILE A 201 14.11 -10.93 9.18
N ILE A 202 15.23 -10.30 8.79
CA ILE A 202 15.45 -9.90 7.38
C ILE A 202 15.54 -11.12 6.48
N HIS A 203 16.43 -12.06 6.77
CA HIS A 203 16.60 -13.27 5.95
C HIS A 203 15.37 -14.19 6.01
N GLY A 204 14.74 -14.32 7.18
CA GLY A 204 13.51 -15.10 7.31
C GLY A 204 12.38 -14.52 6.47
N CYS A 205 12.23 -13.18 6.45
CA CYS A 205 11.23 -12.49 5.67
C CYS A 205 11.50 -12.62 4.15
N THR A 206 12.73 -12.35 3.68
CA THR A 206 13.08 -12.46 2.26
C THR A 206 12.90 -13.88 1.76
N SER A 207 13.38 -14.88 2.49
CA SER A 207 13.20 -16.31 2.13
C SER A 207 11.72 -16.72 2.12
N SER A 208 10.90 -16.18 3.03
CA SER A 208 9.45 -16.44 3.04
C SER A 208 8.78 -15.84 1.81
N ILE A 209 9.11 -14.61 1.44
CA ILE A 209 8.56 -13.94 0.24
C ILE A 209 8.96 -14.71 -1.02
N ASP A 210 10.25 -15.04 -1.21
CA ASP A 210 10.73 -15.79 -2.39
C ASP A 210 10.08 -17.16 -2.49
N GLY A 211 9.95 -17.87 -1.35
CA GLY A 211 9.26 -19.15 -1.29
C GLY A 211 7.78 -19.07 -1.64
N LEU A 212 7.08 -18.01 -1.20
CA LEU A 212 5.67 -17.77 -1.54
C LEU A 212 5.53 -17.37 -3.02
N VAL A 213 6.36 -16.47 -3.52
CA VAL A 213 6.35 -16.07 -4.93
C VAL A 213 6.57 -17.29 -5.83
N THR A 214 7.53 -18.16 -5.49
CA THR A 214 7.79 -19.39 -6.23
C THR A 214 6.57 -20.32 -6.26
N LYS A 215 5.90 -20.52 -5.12
CA LYS A 215 4.70 -21.37 -5.02
C LYS A 215 3.52 -20.77 -5.78
N ILE A 216 3.28 -19.45 -5.64
CA ILE A 216 2.19 -18.75 -6.31
C ILE A 216 2.42 -18.76 -7.83
N THR A 217 3.65 -18.48 -8.29
CA THR A 217 4.02 -18.53 -9.70
C THR A 217 3.72 -19.90 -10.32
N ARG A 218 4.14 -20.98 -9.63
CA ARG A 218 3.84 -22.34 -10.08
C ARG A 218 2.33 -22.60 -10.16
N TRP A 219 1.59 -22.23 -9.13
CA TRP A 219 0.14 -22.37 -9.09
C TRP A 219 -0.56 -21.60 -10.22
N LEU A 220 -0.12 -20.35 -10.49
CA LEU A 220 -0.62 -19.53 -11.60
C LEU A 220 -0.38 -20.21 -12.96
N GLN A 221 0.79 -20.81 -13.16
CA GLN A 221 1.14 -21.52 -14.40
C GLN A 221 0.36 -22.83 -14.57
N GLU A 222 0.32 -23.67 -13.53
CA GLU A 222 -0.22 -25.02 -13.59
C GLU A 222 -1.75 -25.04 -13.53
N GLU A 223 -2.38 -24.19 -12.68
CA GLU A 223 -3.82 -24.23 -12.42
C GLU A 223 -4.60 -23.08 -13.06
N ARG A 224 -3.93 -21.99 -13.44
CA ARG A 224 -4.56 -20.81 -14.06
C ARG A 224 -4.11 -20.57 -15.49
N SER A 225 -3.13 -21.32 -16.00
CA SER A 225 -2.57 -21.18 -17.35
C SER A 225 -1.99 -19.79 -17.63
N GLU A 226 -1.55 -19.09 -16.58
CA GLU A 226 -0.91 -17.78 -16.71
C GLU A 226 0.51 -17.94 -17.25
N THR A 227 0.85 -17.18 -18.28
CA THR A 227 2.16 -17.26 -18.94
C THR A 227 3.05 -16.06 -18.69
N ALA A 228 2.46 -14.89 -18.47
CA ALA A 228 3.15 -13.65 -18.12
C ALA A 228 2.80 -13.28 -16.68
N ILE A 229 3.78 -13.38 -15.79
CA ILE A 229 3.60 -13.12 -14.36
C ILE A 229 4.59 -12.05 -13.91
N ARG A 230 4.09 -11.01 -13.25
CA ARG A 230 4.88 -9.93 -12.68
C ARG A 230 4.89 -9.99 -11.16
N VAL A 231 6.02 -9.64 -10.58
CA VAL A 231 6.13 -9.44 -9.14
C VAL A 231 6.41 -7.97 -8.89
N MET A 232 5.56 -7.33 -8.10
CA MET A 232 5.69 -5.92 -7.73
C MET A 232 5.72 -5.81 -6.21
N VAL A 233 6.64 -5.00 -5.69
CA VAL A 233 6.72 -4.70 -4.26
C VAL A 233 6.59 -3.21 -3.99
N THR A 234 5.94 -2.89 -2.88
CA THR A 234 5.77 -1.54 -2.33
C THR A 234 5.83 -1.57 -0.81
N GLY A 235 5.59 -0.44 -0.16
CA GLY A 235 5.55 -0.33 1.29
C GLY A 235 6.81 0.27 1.90
N GLY A 236 6.69 0.72 3.15
CA GLY A 236 7.75 1.46 3.83
C GLY A 236 9.05 0.68 4.02
N ASN A 237 8.96 -0.64 4.17
CA ASN A 237 10.12 -1.53 4.32
C ASN A 237 10.57 -2.19 3.00
N ALA A 238 9.87 -1.96 1.89
CA ALA A 238 10.26 -2.52 0.59
C ALA A 238 11.67 -2.10 0.13
N PRO A 239 12.09 -0.83 0.25
CA PRO A 239 13.45 -0.42 -0.13
C PRO A 239 14.55 -1.16 0.63
N LEU A 240 14.28 -1.58 1.87
CA LEU A 240 15.24 -2.30 2.70
C LEU A 240 15.56 -3.69 2.14
N ILE A 241 14.52 -4.42 1.66
CA ILE A 241 14.66 -5.84 1.33
C ILE A 241 14.46 -6.16 -0.16
N ALA A 242 13.91 -5.26 -0.98
CA ALA A 242 13.62 -5.55 -2.39
C ALA A 242 14.85 -6.03 -3.18
N GLY A 243 16.03 -5.42 -2.93
CA GLY A 243 17.29 -5.83 -3.55
C GLY A 243 17.91 -7.12 -2.99
N MET A 244 17.26 -7.77 -2.02
CA MET A 244 17.66 -9.05 -1.44
C MET A 244 16.75 -10.20 -1.87
N LEU A 245 15.68 -9.90 -2.60
CA LEU A 245 14.72 -10.89 -3.09
C LEU A 245 15.24 -11.54 -4.37
N ASP A 246 15.24 -12.87 -4.40
CA ASP A 246 15.67 -13.66 -5.57
C ASP A 246 14.69 -13.51 -6.74
N CYS A 247 13.40 -13.27 -6.45
CA CYS A 247 12.37 -13.07 -7.48
C CYS A 247 12.53 -11.76 -8.29
N SER A 248 13.51 -10.91 -7.95
CA SER A 248 13.83 -9.65 -8.66
C SER A 248 12.58 -8.81 -8.95
N PRO A 249 11.80 -8.42 -7.93
CA PRO A 249 10.54 -7.73 -8.12
C PRO A 249 10.76 -6.29 -8.62
N ARG A 250 9.76 -5.73 -9.30
CA ARG A 250 9.71 -4.28 -9.51
C ARG A 250 9.34 -3.58 -8.22
N LEU A 251 10.22 -2.72 -7.73
CA LEU A 251 9.90 -1.78 -6.66
C LEU A 251 9.09 -0.61 -7.23
N GLU A 252 7.86 -0.44 -6.75
CA GLU A 252 6.99 0.68 -7.12
C GLU A 252 6.69 1.50 -5.88
N GLU A 253 7.40 2.60 -5.74
CA GLU A 253 7.19 3.52 -4.63
C GLU A 253 5.81 4.20 -4.73
N LEU A 254 5.15 4.37 -3.59
CA LEU A 254 3.82 4.97 -3.49
C LEU A 254 2.73 4.23 -4.30
N ALA A 255 2.87 2.92 -4.54
CA ALA A 255 1.91 2.17 -5.36
C ALA A 255 0.48 2.28 -4.84
N VAL A 256 0.27 2.22 -3.51
CA VAL A 256 -1.05 2.39 -2.89
C VAL A 256 -1.62 3.78 -3.15
N VAL A 257 -0.82 4.83 -2.96
CA VAL A 257 -1.23 6.22 -3.21
C VAL A 257 -1.55 6.46 -4.69
N LYS A 258 -0.70 5.95 -5.59
CA LYS A 258 -0.93 6.02 -7.05
C LYS A 258 -2.18 5.23 -7.46
N GLY A 259 -2.42 4.09 -6.82
CA GLY A 259 -3.62 3.29 -7.01
C GLY A 259 -4.89 4.01 -6.58
N ALA A 260 -4.87 4.68 -5.43
CA ALA A 260 -5.97 5.50 -4.96
C ALA A 260 -6.25 6.67 -5.91
N ARG A 261 -5.20 7.32 -6.45
CA ARG A 261 -5.32 8.34 -7.51
C ARG A 261 -5.96 7.77 -8.77
N TYR A 262 -5.51 6.60 -9.21
CA TYR A 262 -6.09 5.93 -10.38
C TYR A 262 -7.55 5.57 -10.17
N LEU A 263 -7.91 5.06 -9.00
CA LEU A 263 -9.31 4.80 -8.64
C LEU A 263 -10.14 6.09 -8.64
N PHE A 264 -9.59 7.21 -8.16
CA PHE A 264 -10.27 8.50 -8.28
C PHE A 264 -10.59 8.81 -9.75
N SER A 265 -9.63 8.67 -10.66
CA SER A 265 -9.84 8.95 -12.09
C SER A 265 -10.88 8.05 -12.77
N LEU A 266 -11.10 6.83 -12.26
CA LEU A 266 -12.14 5.91 -12.75
C LEU A 266 -13.54 6.25 -12.23
N ASN A 267 -13.64 7.03 -11.15
CA ASN A 267 -14.88 7.37 -10.44
C ASN A 267 -15.16 8.87 -10.44
N ALA A 268 -14.35 9.68 -11.12
CA ALA A 268 -14.61 11.10 -11.30
C ALA A 268 -15.73 11.29 -12.32
N ASP A 269 -16.68 12.22 -12.03
CA ASP A 269 -17.82 12.59 -12.87
C ASP A 269 -17.42 13.39 -14.14
#